data_5e18174c4eb6deb010c3792e23f9baec
#
_entry.id   5e18174c4eb6deb010c3792e23f9baec
#
_cell.length_a   1.000
_cell.length_b   1.000
_cell.length_c   1.000
_cell.angle_alpha   90.00
_cell.angle_beta   90.00
_cell.angle_gamma   90.00
#
_symmetry.space_group_name_H-M   'P 1'
#
loop_
_entity.id
_entity.type
_entity.pdbx_description
1 polymer ?
#
loop_
_entity_poly.entity_id
_entity_poly.type
_entity_poly.pdbx_seq_one_letter_code
_entity_poly.pdbx_strand_id
1 'polypeptide(L)'
;MLQVRQARLRTLLWERAREPFRDAWALPGGLLAPGETLDDSIRRHLAAKVDVSELAHAEQLGTWSDPGRSPGRWELATAYLGLVPVDVDPRLPEDTAWHPVDDLPALAFDHAEIVLAGRERVRAKLSYTNVAFALAPAAFTLSELRDLYVAALGYEVSATNLKRVLLRRGVLEPAGGRRDPGRAGGRPAALYRFQTRELQITDQFAALRPPG
;
A
#
# COMPACT_ATOMS: atom_id res chain seq x y z
N MET A 1 3.59 4.67 3.13
CA MET A 1 3.62 3.82 1.91
C MET A 1 3.42 2.38 2.31
N LEU A 2 2.67 1.62 1.50
CA LEU A 2 2.40 0.20 1.74
C LEU A 2 2.87 -0.64 0.53
N GLN A 3 3.44 -1.81 0.81
CA GLN A 3 3.88 -2.80 -0.17
C GLN A 3 3.67 -4.20 0.41
N VAL A 4 3.37 -5.18 -0.45
CA VAL A 4 3.41 -6.60 -0.05
C VAL A 4 4.83 -7.11 -0.21
N ARG A 5 5.47 -7.55 0.88
CA ARG A 5 6.83 -8.12 0.91
C ARG A 5 6.84 -9.34 1.81
N GLN A 6 7.45 -10.42 1.37
CA GLN A 6 7.55 -11.67 2.15
C GLN A 6 6.17 -12.15 2.65
N ALA A 7 5.16 -12.13 1.76
CA ALA A 7 3.77 -12.52 2.04
C ALA A 7 3.06 -11.72 3.17
N ARG A 8 3.54 -10.52 3.52
CA ARG A 8 2.93 -9.64 4.50
C ARG A 8 2.78 -8.22 3.94
N LEU A 9 1.71 -7.53 4.31
CA LEU A 9 1.58 -6.09 4.06
C LEU A 9 2.55 -5.34 4.99
N ARG A 10 3.42 -4.52 4.40
CA ARG A 10 4.43 -3.75 5.13
C ARG A 10 4.27 -2.27 4.88
N THR A 11 4.63 -1.49 5.89
CA THR A 11 4.75 -0.02 5.81
C THR A 11 6.20 0.39 5.83
N LEU A 12 6.53 1.44 5.07
CA LEU A 12 7.85 2.05 5.12
C LEU A 12 7.90 3.03 6.28
N LEU A 13 8.90 2.86 7.14
CA LEU A 13 9.19 3.71 8.28
C LEU A 13 10.65 4.17 8.22
N TRP A 14 10.93 5.31 8.86
CA TRP A 14 12.29 5.82 9.05
C TRP A 14 12.53 6.10 10.52
N GLU A 15 13.76 5.95 10.95
CA GLU A 15 14.19 6.22 12.32
C GLU A 15 14.44 7.71 12.52
N ARG A 16 13.90 8.30 13.58
CA ARG A 16 13.99 9.73 13.85
C ARG A 16 15.34 10.09 14.48
N ALA A 17 16.07 11.03 13.87
CA ALA A 17 17.35 11.53 14.41
C ALA A 17 17.19 12.68 15.44
N ARG A 18 15.94 13.20 15.66
CA ARG A 18 15.71 14.43 16.46
C ARG A 18 14.53 14.26 17.42
N GLU A 19 14.60 15.02 18.52
CA GLU A 19 13.47 15.21 19.43
C GLU A 19 12.28 15.94 18.76
N PRO A 20 11.06 15.72 19.21
CA PRO A 20 10.64 14.68 20.15
C PRO A 20 10.70 13.30 19.50
N PHE A 21 10.80 12.24 20.31
CA PHE A 21 10.84 10.84 19.87
C PHE A 21 12.10 10.47 19.06
N ARG A 22 13.29 10.91 19.49
CA ARG A 22 14.56 10.45 18.92
C ARG A 22 14.63 8.92 18.98
N ASP A 23 15.21 8.29 17.96
CA ASP A 23 15.41 6.85 17.80
C ASP A 23 14.10 6.04 17.70
N ALA A 24 12.93 6.70 17.68
CA ALA A 24 11.67 6.04 17.41
C ALA A 24 11.38 5.98 15.89
N TRP A 25 10.71 4.93 15.47
CA TRP A 25 10.24 4.79 14.09
C TRP A 25 9.10 5.77 13.79
N ALA A 26 9.06 6.27 12.56
CA ALA A 26 8.05 7.24 12.13
C ALA A 26 7.69 7.06 10.65
N LEU A 27 6.51 7.54 10.25
CA LEU A 27 6.18 7.69 8.84
C LEU A 27 7.06 8.79 8.20
N PRO A 28 7.57 8.58 6.98
CA PRO A 28 8.28 9.63 6.25
C PRO A 28 7.31 10.78 5.96
N GLY A 29 7.77 12.00 6.22
CA GLY A 29 6.97 13.21 6.06
C GLY A 29 7.75 14.44 6.46
N GLY A 30 7.11 15.61 6.46
CA GLY A 30 7.70 16.88 6.86
C GLY A 30 6.73 18.04 6.71
N LEU A 31 7.22 19.24 6.93
CA LEU A 31 6.41 20.44 6.86
C LEU A 31 6.07 20.81 5.41
N LEU A 32 4.86 21.33 5.23
CA LEU A 32 4.43 21.99 4.00
C LEU A 32 5.21 23.29 3.83
N ALA A 33 5.79 23.53 2.65
CA ALA A 33 6.50 24.76 2.35
C ALA A 33 5.53 25.87 1.89
N PRO A 34 5.85 27.16 2.08
CA PRO A 34 5.05 28.26 1.56
C PRO A 34 4.87 28.17 0.05
N GLY A 35 3.62 28.26 -0.42
CA GLY A 35 3.29 28.19 -1.84
C GLY A 35 3.28 26.78 -2.46
N GLU A 36 3.51 25.75 -1.66
CA GLU A 36 3.52 24.35 -2.08
C GLU A 36 2.12 23.72 -1.88
N THR A 37 1.68 22.90 -2.82
CA THR A 37 0.48 22.08 -2.62
C THR A 37 0.80 20.85 -1.76
N LEU A 38 -0.23 20.21 -1.17
CA LEU A 38 -0.04 18.96 -0.42
C LEU A 38 0.55 17.85 -1.30
N ASP A 39 0.14 17.78 -2.58
CA ASP A 39 0.63 16.79 -3.52
C ASP A 39 2.11 17.02 -3.89
N ASP A 40 2.53 18.27 -4.03
CA ASP A 40 3.93 18.61 -4.26
C ASP A 40 4.78 18.29 -3.03
N SER A 41 4.26 18.63 -1.84
CA SER A 41 4.91 18.36 -0.57
C SER A 41 5.18 16.87 -0.35
N ILE A 42 4.17 16.00 -0.56
CA ILE A 42 4.36 14.56 -0.38
C ILE A 42 5.37 14.00 -1.38
N ARG A 43 5.35 14.42 -2.64
CA ARG A 43 6.32 14.00 -3.66
C ARG A 43 7.75 14.43 -3.27
N ARG A 44 7.93 15.67 -2.84
CA ARG A 44 9.22 16.18 -2.38
C ARG A 44 9.76 15.39 -1.17
N HIS A 45 8.91 15.13 -0.18
CA HIS A 45 9.32 14.38 1.01
C HIS A 45 9.66 12.92 0.70
N LEU A 46 8.93 12.29 -0.20
CA LEU A 46 9.23 10.92 -0.64
C LEU A 46 10.54 10.86 -1.42
N ALA A 47 10.75 11.76 -2.37
CA ALA A 47 12.00 11.83 -3.12
C ALA A 47 13.22 12.11 -2.25
N ALA A 48 13.06 12.98 -1.22
CA ALA A 48 14.17 13.35 -0.34
C ALA A 48 14.55 12.28 0.69
N LYS A 49 13.60 11.40 1.07
CA LYS A 49 13.81 10.49 2.21
C LYS A 49 13.88 9.02 1.83
N VAL A 50 13.31 8.62 0.71
CA VAL A 50 13.11 7.19 0.44
C VAL A 50 13.38 6.77 -1.01
N ASP A 51 13.91 7.63 -1.84
CA ASP A 51 14.21 7.36 -3.28
C ASP A 51 13.13 6.50 -4.01
N VAL A 52 11.86 6.68 -3.59
CA VAL A 52 10.73 5.97 -4.18
C VAL A 52 10.11 6.89 -5.21
N SER A 53 10.64 6.84 -6.42
CA SER A 53 10.09 7.54 -7.58
C SER A 53 8.83 6.87 -8.14
N GLU A 54 8.52 5.64 -7.74
CA GLU A 54 7.53 4.79 -8.39
C GLU A 54 6.37 4.40 -7.48
N LEU A 55 5.56 5.39 -7.07
CA LEU A 55 4.23 5.08 -6.53
C LEU A 55 3.28 4.71 -7.68
N ALA A 56 2.73 3.52 -7.64
CA ALA A 56 1.70 3.12 -8.60
C ALA A 56 0.32 3.74 -8.28
N HIS A 57 0.11 4.14 -7.01
CA HIS A 57 -1.08 4.86 -6.57
C HIS A 57 -0.74 5.73 -5.37
N ALA A 58 -1.26 6.96 -5.34
CA ALA A 58 -1.22 7.84 -4.19
C ALA A 58 -2.56 8.56 -4.02
N GLU A 59 -3.05 8.65 -2.78
CA GLU A 59 -4.25 9.41 -2.45
C GLU A 59 -4.17 9.98 -1.04
N GLN A 60 -4.86 11.07 -0.79
CA GLN A 60 -5.01 11.58 0.56
C GLN A 60 -5.79 10.57 1.41
N LEU A 61 -5.20 10.15 2.53
CA LEU A 61 -5.80 9.20 3.46
C LEU A 61 -6.75 9.89 4.43
N GLY A 62 -6.28 10.97 5.05
CA GLY A 62 -7.03 11.75 6.02
C GLY A 62 -6.17 12.83 6.67
N THR A 63 -6.79 13.56 7.61
CA THR A 63 -6.13 14.59 8.42
C THR A 63 -6.32 14.27 9.90
N TRP A 64 -5.23 14.29 10.64
CA TRP A 64 -5.16 14.08 12.08
C TRP A 64 -4.97 15.42 12.78
N SER A 65 -5.82 15.72 13.75
CA SER A 65 -5.88 17.05 14.40
C SER A 65 -6.03 16.98 15.92
N ASP A 66 -5.80 15.81 16.52
CA ASP A 66 -5.86 15.70 17.98
C ASP A 66 -4.88 16.69 18.63
N PRO A 67 -5.30 17.50 19.60
CA PRO A 67 -4.41 18.45 20.27
C PRO A 67 -3.24 17.81 20.99
N GLY A 68 -3.37 16.57 21.42
CA GLY A 68 -2.32 15.79 22.10
C GLY A 68 -1.35 15.06 21.18
N ARG A 69 -1.57 15.09 19.85
CA ARG A 69 -0.76 14.30 18.90
C ARG A 69 0.71 14.70 18.82
N SER A 70 1.05 15.94 19.13
CA SER A 70 2.43 16.46 19.08
C SER A 70 2.78 17.16 20.40
N PRO A 71 3.84 16.72 21.12
CA PRO A 71 4.22 17.35 22.38
C PRO A 71 4.59 18.83 22.20
N GLY A 72 3.93 19.70 22.98
CA GLY A 72 4.23 21.14 23.03
C GLY A 72 3.85 21.94 21.81
N ARG A 73 3.18 21.35 20.84
CA ARG A 73 2.68 22.04 19.64
C ARG A 73 1.31 21.52 19.22
N TRP A 74 0.47 22.42 18.77
CA TRP A 74 -0.76 22.04 18.08
C TRP A 74 -0.47 21.99 16.58
N GLU A 75 -0.48 20.80 16.02
CA GLU A 75 -0.13 20.54 14.62
C GLU A 75 -1.20 19.68 13.96
N LEU A 76 -1.50 20.01 12.71
CA LEU A 76 -2.30 19.16 11.83
C LEU A 76 -1.35 18.29 10.99
N ALA A 77 -1.71 17.03 10.80
CA ALA A 77 -1.02 16.18 9.84
C ALA A 77 -1.99 15.66 8.79
N THR A 78 -1.72 15.96 7.53
CA THR A 78 -2.40 15.33 6.41
C THR A 78 -1.56 14.16 5.93
N ALA A 79 -2.11 12.95 6.00
CA ALA A 79 -1.44 11.74 5.58
C ALA A 79 -1.92 11.29 4.19
N TYR A 80 -1.00 10.68 3.46
CA TYR A 80 -1.25 10.08 2.14
C TYR A 80 -1.03 8.57 2.20
N LEU A 81 -1.88 7.83 1.50
CA LEU A 81 -1.68 6.43 1.19
C LEU A 81 -0.93 6.31 -0.12
N GLY A 82 0.29 5.78 -0.08
CA GLY A 82 1.05 5.41 -1.26
C GLY A 82 1.16 3.89 -1.39
N LEU A 83 0.92 3.34 -2.58
CA LEU A 83 1.05 1.91 -2.86
C LEU A 83 2.20 1.65 -3.84
N VAL A 84 3.00 0.65 -3.52
CA VAL A 84 4.20 0.26 -4.27
C VAL A 84 4.03 -1.16 -4.78
N PRO A 85 4.27 -1.45 -6.08
CA PRO A 85 4.21 -2.80 -6.62
C PRO A 85 5.24 -3.74 -5.95
N VAL A 86 4.88 -5.01 -5.84
CA VAL A 86 5.69 -6.04 -5.15
C VAL A 86 7.05 -6.27 -5.80
N ASP A 87 7.21 -6.00 -7.09
CA ASP A 87 8.43 -6.15 -7.88
C ASP A 87 9.33 -4.90 -7.87
N VAL A 88 8.90 -3.82 -7.24
CA VAL A 88 9.70 -2.61 -7.01
C VAL A 88 10.50 -2.78 -5.73
N ASP A 89 11.83 -2.67 -5.82
CA ASP A 89 12.73 -2.73 -4.67
C ASP A 89 13.55 -1.44 -4.55
N PRO A 90 13.00 -0.41 -3.89
CA PRO A 90 13.68 0.87 -3.77
C PRO A 90 14.95 0.75 -2.93
N ARG A 91 15.98 1.53 -3.26
CA ARG A 91 17.14 1.69 -2.39
C ARG A 91 16.75 2.52 -1.20
N LEU A 92 16.87 1.94 -0.02
CA LEU A 92 16.51 2.60 1.22
C LEU A 92 17.77 3.13 1.92
N PRO A 93 17.70 4.34 2.53
CA PRO A 93 18.70 4.80 3.50
C PRO A 93 18.82 3.83 4.68
N GLU A 94 19.96 3.87 5.39
CA GLU A 94 20.22 2.99 6.54
C GLU A 94 19.21 3.16 7.69
N ASP A 95 18.65 4.36 7.83
CA ASP A 95 17.64 4.71 8.84
C ASP A 95 16.20 4.39 8.40
N THR A 96 16.01 3.67 7.30
CA THR A 96 14.69 3.42 6.69
C THR A 96 14.47 1.93 6.46
N ALA A 97 13.32 1.40 6.86
CA ALA A 97 13.01 -0.03 6.73
C ALA A 97 11.51 -0.31 6.52
N TRP A 98 11.23 -1.48 5.94
CA TRP A 98 9.87 -2.02 5.78
C TRP A 98 9.46 -2.83 7.01
N HIS A 99 8.43 -2.40 7.73
CA HIS A 99 7.89 -3.07 8.91
C HIS A 99 6.52 -3.70 8.62
N PRO A 100 6.24 -4.92 9.10
CA PRO A 100 4.92 -5.53 8.96
C PRO A 100 3.85 -4.68 9.66
N VAL A 101 2.71 -4.45 8.98
CA VAL A 101 1.63 -3.62 9.53
C VAL A 101 0.93 -4.27 10.72
N ASP A 102 0.98 -5.60 10.80
CA ASP A 102 0.43 -6.40 11.90
C ASP A 102 1.42 -6.65 13.06
N ASP A 103 2.64 -6.09 12.95
CA ASP A 103 3.71 -6.19 13.95
C ASP A 103 4.57 -4.94 13.90
N LEU A 104 3.95 -3.79 14.26
CA LEU A 104 4.60 -2.49 14.22
C LEU A 104 5.53 -2.30 15.43
N PRO A 105 6.71 -1.71 15.24
CA PRO A 105 7.52 -1.24 16.36
C PRO A 105 6.83 -0.08 17.08
N ALA A 106 7.42 0.40 18.18
CA ALA A 106 6.99 1.64 18.80
C ALA A 106 7.16 2.81 17.82
N LEU A 107 6.05 3.49 17.51
CA LEU A 107 6.03 4.62 16.59
C LEU A 107 5.93 5.95 17.31
N ALA A 108 6.60 6.97 16.74
CA ALA A 108 6.46 8.34 17.17
C ALA A 108 5.06 8.87 16.89
N PHE A 109 4.59 9.79 17.73
CA PHE A 109 3.29 10.46 17.59
C PHE A 109 2.12 9.48 17.50
N ASP A 110 1.14 9.80 16.69
CA ASP A 110 -0.03 8.98 16.32
C ASP A 110 0.19 8.14 15.04
N HIS A 111 1.45 7.94 14.65
CA HIS A 111 1.77 7.31 13.38
C HIS A 111 1.28 5.86 13.28
N ALA A 112 1.13 5.14 14.39
CA ALA A 112 0.54 3.80 14.38
C ALA A 112 -0.93 3.83 13.90
N GLU A 113 -1.72 4.79 14.36
CA GLU A 113 -3.11 4.98 13.92
C GLU A 113 -3.19 5.28 12.43
N ILE A 114 -2.29 6.13 11.92
CA ILE A 114 -2.21 6.48 10.50
C ILE A 114 -1.90 5.23 9.65
N VAL A 115 -0.95 4.38 10.09
CA VAL A 115 -0.62 3.12 9.39
C VAL A 115 -1.83 2.19 9.35
N LEU A 116 -2.52 2.02 10.47
CA LEU A 116 -3.71 1.17 10.57
C LEU A 116 -4.85 1.71 9.70
N ALA A 117 -5.08 3.02 9.68
CA ALA A 117 -6.06 3.65 8.78
C ALA A 117 -5.71 3.40 7.30
N GLY A 118 -4.41 3.43 6.94
CA GLY A 118 -3.94 3.08 5.60
C GLY A 118 -4.24 1.63 5.22
N ARG A 119 -4.01 0.69 6.14
CA ARG A 119 -4.37 -0.73 5.95
C ARG A 119 -5.88 -0.90 5.70
N GLU A 120 -6.71 -0.30 6.54
CA GLU A 120 -8.16 -0.40 6.39
C GLU A 120 -8.65 0.25 5.09
N ARG A 121 -8.04 1.35 4.64
CA ARG A 121 -8.33 1.96 3.35
C ARG A 121 -8.02 1.00 2.19
N VAL A 122 -6.87 0.32 2.20
CA VAL A 122 -6.53 -0.68 1.18
C VAL A 122 -7.54 -1.83 1.18
N ARG A 123 -7.85 -2.39 2.36
CA ARG A 123 -8.83 -3.47 2.51
C ARG A 123 -10.20 -3.09 1.93
N ALA A 124 -10.69 -1.90 2.28
CA ALA A 124 -11.95 -1.39 1.75
C ALA A 124 -11.90 -1.27 0.22
N LYS A 125 -10.85 -0.65 -0.33
CA LYS A 125 -10.72 -0.43 -1.78
C LYS A 125 -10.60 -1.74 -2.57
N LEU A 126 -9.91 -2.75 -2.06
CA LEU A 126 -9.82 -4.08 -2.68
C LEU A 126 -11.21 -4.73 -2.89
N SER A 127 -12.20 -4.37 -2.09
CA SER A 127 -13.55 -4.94 -2.19
C SER A 127 -14.36 -4.37 -3.36
N TYR A 128 -14.15 -3.12 -3.79
CA TYR A 128 -14.99 -2.46 -4.80
C TYR A 128 -14.24 -1.76 -5.94
N THR A 129 -12.92 -1.75 -5.91
CA THR A 129 -12.07 -1.14 -6.95
C THR A 129 -11.07 -2.14 -7.53
N ASN A 130 -10.31 -1.68 -8.53
CA ASN A 130 -9.18 -2.41 -9.09
C ASN A 130 -7.84 -2.08 -8.40
N VAL A 131 -7.82 -1.44 -7.23
CA VAL A 131 -6.61 -0.87 -6.58
C VAL A 131 -5.44 -1.86 -6.43
N ALA A 132 -5.73 -3.17 -6.46
CA ALA A 132 -4.69 -4.21 -6.43
C ALA A 132 -3.65 -4.06 -7.57
N PHE A 133 -3.96 -3.33 -8.66
CA PHE A 133 -2.97 -3.02 -9.70
C PHE A 133 -1.74 -2.29 -9.16
N ALA A 134 -1.94 -1.50 -8.10
CA ALA A 134 -0.88 -0.70 -7.49
C ALA A 134 0.03 -1.51 -6.55
N LEU A 135 -0.37 -2.72 -6.18
CA LEU A 135 0.43 -3.66 -5.40
C LEU A 135 1.01 -4.79 -6.26
N ALA A 136 0.40 -5.09 -7.42
CA ALA A 136 0.77 -6.19 -8.29
C ALA A 136 1.83 -5.77 -9.32
N PRO A 137 2.68 -6.72 -9.76
CA PRO A 137 3.59 -6.51 -10.88
C PRO A 137 2.81 -6.35 -12.20
N ALA A 138 3.52 -6.03 -13.29
CA ALA A 138 2.90 -5.84 -14.60
C ALA A 138 2.18 -7.09 -15.13
N ALA A 139 2.69 -8.29 -14.82
CA ALA A 139 2.08 -9.57 -15.16
C ALA A 139 2.28 -10.57 -14.02
N PHE A 140 1.26 -11.36 -13.73
CA PHE A 140 1.22 -12.27 -12.59
C PHE A 140 0.39 -13.51 -12.89
N THR A 141 0.65 -14.58 -12.13
CA THR A 141 -0.22 -15.75 -12.06
C THR A 141 -1.37 -15.52 -11.08
N LEU A 142 -2.43 -16.31 -11.17
CA LEU A 142 -3.54 -16.22 -10.21
C LEU A 142 -3.12 -16.59 -8.78
N SER A 143 -2.13 -17.45 -8.62
CA SER A 143 -1.58 -17.78 -7.29
C SER A 143 -0.87 -16.58 -6.68
N GLU A 144 -0.02 -15.90 -7.45
CA GLU A 144 0.66 -14.68 -6.99
C GLU A 144 -0.34 -13.57 -6.65
N LEU A 145 -1.37 -13.39 -7.47
CA LEU A 145 -2.43 -12.41 -7.17
C LEU A 145 -3.20 -12.79 -5.90
N ARG A 146 -3.53 -14.09 -5.70
CA ARG A 146 -4.17 -14.55 -4.48
C ARG A 146 -3.30 -14.24 -3.25
N ASP A 147 -2.02 -14.57 -3.31
CA ASP A 147 -1.08 -14.35 -2.20
C ASP A 147 -0.96 -12.87 -1.86
N LEU A 148 -1.00 -11.99 -2.87
CA LEU A 148 -1.06 -10.54 -2.68
C LEU A 148 -2.35 -10.12 -1.95
N TYR A 149 -3.51 -10.64 -2.35
CA TYR A 149 -4.78 -10.36 -1.68
C TYR A 149 -4.80 -10.89 -0.25
N VAL A 150 -4.30 -12.10 0.00
CA VAL A 150 -4.17 -12.67 1.36
C VAL A 150 -3.30 -11.76 2.24
N ALA A 151 -2.15 -11.33 1.75
CA ALA A 151 -1.25 -10.45 2.48
C ALA A 151 -1.88 -9.07 2.79
N ALA A 152 -2.61 -8.49 1.83
CA ALA A 152 -3.22 -7.17 2.00
C ALA A 152 -4.49 -7.22 2.87
N LEU A 153 -5.30 -8.27 2.75
CA LEU A 153 -6.54 -8.44 3.51
C LEU A 153 -6.31 -9.02 4.91
N GLY A 154 -5.25 -9.84 5.09
CA GLY A 154 -4.95 -10.50 6.35
C GLY A 154 -5.78 -11.77 6.63
N TYR A 155 -6.46 -12.30 5.61
CA TYR A 155 -7.21 -13.55 5.70
C TYR A 155 -7.19 -14.33 4.37
N GLU A 156 -7.48 -15.62 4.44
CA GLU A 156 -7.43 -16.52 3.27
C GLU A 156 -8.47 -16.18 2.20
N VAL A 157 -8.03 -16.19 0.94
CA VAL A 157 -8.85 -15.91 -0.24
C VAL A 157 -8.78 -17.10 -1.19
N SER A 158 -9.92 -17.58 -1.65
CA SER A 158 -9.97 -18.62 -2.69
C SER A 158 -9.54 -18.07 -4.05
N ALA A 159 -8.48 -18.64 -4.64
CA ALA A 159 -8.00 -18.26 -5.97
C ALA A 159 -9.10 -18.39 -7.06
N THR A 160 -9.93 -19.43 -6.99
CA THR A 160 -11.02 -19.63 -7.93
C THR A 160 -12.08 -18.56 -7.81
N ASN A 161 -12.49 -18.20 -6.57
CA ASN A 161 -13.46 -17.14 -6.35
C ASN A 161 -12.89 -15.76 -6.74
N LEU A 162 -11.65 -15.48 -6.37
CA LEU A 162 -10.96 -14.24 -6.74
C LEU A 162 -10.94 -14.07 -8.27
N LYS A 163 -10.50 -15.09 -9.00
CA LYS A 163 -10.52 -15.10 -10.47
C LYS A 163 -11.89 -14.79 -11.02
N ARG A 164 -12.92 -15.53 -10.57
CA ARG A 164 -14.29 -15.38 -11.02
C ARG A 164 -14.81 -13.95 -10.81
N VAL A 165 -14.54 -13.37 -9.63
CA VAL A 165 -14.97 -12.01 -9.29
C VAL A 165 -14.26 -10.98 -10.15
N LEU A 166 -12.94 -11.04 -10.28
CA LEU A 166 -12.16 -10.03 -11.02
C LEU A 166 -12.41 -10.10 -12.53
N LEU A 167 -12.58 -11.31 -13.11
CA LEU A 167 -12.95 -11.45 -14.52
C LEU A 167 -14.37 -10.91 -14.77
N ARG A 168 -15.35 -11.23 -13.90
CA ARG A 168 -16.72 -10.70 -14.03
C ARG A 168 -16.76 -9.16 -13.95
N ARG A 169 -15.88 -8.55 -13.16
CA ARG A 169 -15.76 -7.10 -13.05
C ARG A 169 -14.96 -6.46 -14.19
N GLY A 170 -14.47 -7.25 -15.16
CA GLY A 170 -13.63 -6.74 -16.23
C GLY A 170 -12.29 -6.15 -15.76
N VAL A 171 -11.75 -6.62 -14.63
CA VAL A 171 -10.54 -6.07 -14.02
C VAL A 171 -9.29 -6.71 -14.60
N LEU A 172 -9.36 -7.99 -14.95
CA LEU A 172 -8.25 -8.79 -15.44
C LEU A 172 -8.42 -9.17 -16.90
N GLU A 173 -7.30 -9.28 -17.60
CA GLU A 173 -7.21 -9.89 -18.92
C GLU A 173 -5.99 -10.83 -19.00
N PRO A 174 -5.97 -11.80 -19.94
CA PRO A 174 -4.78 -12.60 -20.21
C PRO A 174 -3.63 -11.71 -20.67
N ALA A 175 -2.45 -11.86 -20.06
CA ALA A 175 -1.24 -11.13 -20.46
C ALA A 175 -0.47 -11.79 -21.62
N GLY A 176 -0.92 -12.98 -22.04
CA GLY A 176 -0.15 -13.84 -22.94
C GLY A 176 0.98 -14.57 -22.20
N GLY A 177 1.44 -15.66 -22.77
CA GLY A 177 2.52 -16.45 -22.17
C GLY A 177 2.13 -17.28 -20.94
N ARG A 178 3.11 -17.95 -20.39
CA ARG A 178 3.00 -18.78 -19.19
C ARG A 178 4.24 -18.59 -18.35
N ARG A 179 4.10 -18.72 -17.04
CA ARG A 179 5.22 -18.81 -16.12
C ARG A 179 5.56 -20.26 -15.88
N ASP A 180 6.81 -20.61 -16.09
CA ASP A 180 7.27 -21.97 -15.83
C ASP A 180 7.13 -22.30 -14.34
N PRO A 181 6.75 -23.55 -14.01
CA PRO A 181 6.74 -23.98 -12.64
C PRO A 181 8.18 -23.95 -12.12
N GLY A 182 8.41 -23.36 -10.96
CA GLY A 182 9.71 -23.35 -10.33
C GLY A 182 10.18 -24.78 -9.97
N ARG A 183 11.22 -24.91 -9.14
CA ARG A 183 11.80 -26.20 -8.72
C ARG A 183 10.80 -27.24 -8.18
N ALA A 184 9.63 -26.80 -7.74
CA ALA A 184 8.56 -27.69 -7.25
C ALA A 184 7.83 -28.48 -8.36
N GLY A 185 8.10 -28.19 -9.65
CA GLY A 185 7.42 -28.82 -10.78
C GLY A 185 5.95 -28.43 -10.91
N GLY A 186 5.31 -28.86 -11.98
CA GLY A 186 3.88 -28.62 -12.21
C GLY A 186 3.59 -28.12 -13.63
N ARG A 187 2.33 -27.83 -13.93
CA ARG A 187 1.93 -27.26 -15.22
C ARG A 187 2.24 -25.75 -15.27
N PRO A 188 2.82 -25.25 -16.38
CA PRO A 188 3.02 -23.80 -16.56
C PRO A 188 1.75 -23.01 -16.33
N ALA A 189 1.81 -21.97 -15.49
CA ALA A 189 0.66 -21.15 -15.11
C ALA A 189 0.42 -20.02 -16.12
N ALA A 190 -0.86 -19.77 -16.48
CA ALA A 190 -1.22 -18.65 -17.34
C ALA A 190 -0.96 -17.32 -16.63
N LEU A 191 -0.48 -16.34 -17.40
CA LEU A 191 -0.25 -14.98 -16.93
C LEU A 191 -1.47 -14.11 -17.19
N TYR A 192 -1.74 -13.24 -16.23
CA TYR A 192 -2.77 -12.21 -16.25
C TYR A 192 -2.16 -10.85 -15.99
N ARG A 193 -2.88 -9.79 -16.39
CA ARG A 193 -2.57 -8.40 -16.03
C ARG A 193 -3.86 -7.64 -15.71
N PHE A 194 -3.74 -6.53 -15.02
CA PHE A 194 -4.85 -5.58 -14.90
C PHE A 194 -5.09 -4.88 -16.24
N GLN A 195 -6.37 -4.69 -16.62
CA GLN A 195 -6.75 -4.01 -17.86
C GLN A 195 -6.31 -2.55 -17.88
N THR A 196 -6.29 -1.91 -16.71
CA THR A 196 -5.79 -0.55 -16.52
C THR A 196 -5.03 -0.44 -15.21
N ARG A 197 -4.06 0.48 -15.17
CA ARG A 197 -3.31 0.86 -13.96
C ARG A 197 -3.79 2.21 -13.41
N GLU A 198 -4.98 2.63 -13.77
CA GLU A 198 -5.69 3.75 -13.18
C GLU A 198 -6.79 3.25 -12.25
N LEU A 199 -7.00 3.94 -11.13
CA LEU A 199 -8.02 3.55 -10.15
C LEU A 199 -9.42 3.65 -10.74
N GLN A 200 -10.17 2.56 -10.68
CA GLN A 200 -11.55 2.48 -11.12
C GLN A 200 -12.42 1.81 -10.08
N ILE A 201 -13.65 2.31 -9.90
CA ILE A 201 -14.70 1.62 -9.14
C ILE A 201 -15.25 0.51 -10.04
N THR A 202 -15.11 -0.74 -9.60
CA THR A 202 -15.49 -1.93 -10.38
C THR A 202 -16.73 -2.64 -9.83
N ASP A 203 -17.18 -2.25 -8.64
CA ASP A 203 -18.42 -2.72 -8.03
C ASP A 203 -19.13 -1.56 -7.32
N GLN A 204 -20.01 -0.87 -8.04
CA GLN A 204 -20.75 0.28 -7.52
C GLN A 204 -21.69 -0.09 -6.36
N PHE A 205 -22.15 -1.34 -6.29
CA PHE A 205 -23.06 -1.78 -5.24
C PHE A 205 -22.36 -2.23 -3.96
N ALA A 206 -21.06 -2.53 -4.01
CA ALA A 206 -20.31 -2.92 -2.82
C ALA A 206 -20.30 -1.81 -1.76
N ALA A 207 -20.29 -0.53 -2.18
CA ALA A 207 -20.33 0.63 -1.29
C ALA A 207 -21.69 0.83 -0.58
N LEU A 208 -22.74 0.17 -1.05
CA LEU A 208 -24.10 0.25 -0.49
C LEU A 208 -24.45 -0.97 0.36
N ARG A 209 -23.55 -1.93 0.53
CA ARG A 209 -23.77 -3.06 1.44
C ARG A 209 -23.67 -2.60 2.89
N PRO A 210 -24.66 -2.93 3.73
CA PRO A 210 -24.52 -2.70 5.16
C PRO A 210 -23.32 -3.49 5.68
N PRO A 211 -22.61 -2.99 6.70
CA PRO A 211 -21.57 -3.76 7.38
C PRO A 211 -22.21 -5.04 7.92
N GLY A 212 -21.61 -6.18 7.59
CA GLY A 212 -21.99 -7.50 8.10
C GLY A 212 -21.54 -7.70 9.54
#